data_234d68a8a3865127998459e1caa5b20b
#
_entry.id   234d68a8a3865127998459e1caa5b20b
#
_cell.length_a   1.000
_cell.length_b   1.000
_cell.length_c   1.000
_cell.angle_alpha   90.00
_cell.angle_beta   90.00
_cell.angle_gamma   90.00
#
_symmetry.space_group_name_H-M   'P 1'
#
loop_
_entity.id
_entity.type
_entity.pdbx_description
1 polymer ?
#
loop_
_entity_poly.entity_id
_entity_poly.type
_entity_poly.pdbx_seq_one_letter_code
_entity_poly.pdbx_strand_id
1 'polypeptide(L)'
;GGDGYVVARLAKAIGIDVTLLAQESDKPLPEEAALAREAWLNAGGEIHASNIVWPESVDLIVDALLGTGLQQAPRESISQLIDHANTHPAPIVAVDIPSGLLAETGATPGAVINADHTITFIALKPGLLTGKARDVTGQLHFDSLGLDSWLAGQETKIQRFSAEQLSQWLIPRRPTSHKGDHGRLGIIGGDHGTAG
;
A
#
# COMPACT_ATOMS: atom_id res chain seq x y z
N GLY A 1 -10.57 4.72 -6.16
CA GLY A 1 -11.31 4.82 -4.91
C GLY A 1 -11.55 6.25 -4.48
N GLY A 2 -12.24 6.45 -3.34
CA GLY A 2 -12.52 7.78 -2.77
C GLY A 2 -11.25 8.58 -2.50
N ASP A 3 -10.22 7.92 -2.01
CA ASP A 3 -8.93 8.56 -1.65
C ASP A 3 -8.28 9.28 -2.83
N GLY A 4 -8.40 8.74 -4.03
CA GLY A 4 -7.89 9.38 -5.25
C GLY A 4 -8.50 10.76 -5.49
N TYR A 5 -9.80 10.91 -5.29
CA TYR A 5 -10.48 12.23 -5.41
C TYR A 5 -10.04 13.19 -4.30
N VAL A 6 -9.81 12.68 -3.09
CA VAL A 6 -9.29 13.49 -1.96
C VAL A 6 -7.90 14.02 -2.28
N VAL A 7 -7.00 13.14 -2.70
CA VAL A 7 -5.61 13.51 -3.06
C VAL A 7 -5.62 14.52 -4.20
N ALA A 8 -6.38 14.28 -5.27
CA ALA A 8 -6.48 15.18 -6.41
C ALA A 8 -6.96 16.59 -5.98
N ARG A 9 -8.01 16.66 -5.15
CA ARG A 9 -8.54 17.93 -4.64
C ARG A 9 -7.53 18.67 -3.78
N LEU A 10 -6.83 17.98 -2.90
CA LEU A 10 -5.82 18.59 -2.03
C LEU A 10 -4.61 19.08 -2.83
N ALA A 11 -4.13 18.29 -3.80
CA ALA A 11 -3.06 18.69 -4.69
C ALA A 11 -3.43 19.96 -5.49
N LYS A 12 -4.62 19.99 -6.07
CA LYS A 12 -5.13 21.18 -6.78
C LYS A 12 -5.21 22.41 -5.86
N ALA A 13 -5.65 22.23 -4.62
CA ALA A 13 -5.78 23.34 -3.65
C ALA A 13 -4.43 24.01 -3.31
N ILE A 14 -3.32 23.30 -3.44
CA ILE A 14 -1.96 23.84 -3.25
C ILE A 14 -1.28 24.22 -4.57
N GLY A 15 -2.04 24.27 -5.68
CA GLY A 15 -1.56 24.76 -6.98
C GLY A 15 -0.84 23.72 -7.85
N ILE A 16 -0.94 22.43 -7.53
CA ILE A 16 -0.43 21.36 -8.39
C ILE A 16 -1.44 21.15 -9.54
N ASP A 17 -0.92 21.03 -10.75
CA ASP A 17 -1.70 20.63 -11.92
C ASP A 17 -2.03 19.14 -11.84
N VAL A 18 -3.31 18.78 -11.98
CA VAL A 18 -3.78 17.41 -11.75
C VAL A 18 -4.63 16.92 -12.92
N THR A 19 -4.20 15.87 -13.57
CA THR A 19 -5.01 15.08 -14.50
C THR A 19 -5.57 13.86 -13.77
N LEU A 20 -6.88 13.82 -13.53
CA LEU A 20 -7.53 12.70 -12.86
C LEU A 20 -8.17 11.78 -13.88
N LEU A 21 -7.71 10.53 -13.89
CA LEU A 21 -8.26 9.44 -14.69
C LEU A 21 -9.16 8.56 -13.82
N ALA A 22 -10.36 8.28 -14.27
CA ALA A 22 -11.25 7.34 -13.59
C ALA A 22 -11.78 6.28 -14.56
N GLN A 23 -11.82 5.05 -14.09
CA GLN A 23 -12.52 3.99 -14.79
C GLN A 23 -14.02 4.17 -14.61
N GLU A 24 -14.75 4.18 -15.70
CA GLU A 24 -16.22 4.13 -15.66
C GLU A 24 -16.70 2.82 -15.05
N SER A 25 -17.73 2.91 -14.24
CA SER A 25 -18.35 1.75 -13.58
C SER A 25 -19.86 1.92 -13.60
N ASP A 26 -20.56 0.86 -14.00
CA ASP A 26 -22.03 0.79 -13.91
C ASP A 26 -22.53 0.69 -12.46
N LYS A 27 -21.62 0.42 -11.52
CA LYS A 27 -21.97 0.34 -10.09
C LYS A 27 -21.88 1.72 -9.46
N PRO A 28 -22.84 2.11 -8.63
CA PRO A 28 -22.74 3.34 -7.86
C PRO A 28 -21.51 3.33 -6.96
N LEU A 29 -20.89 4.48 -6.80
CA LEU A 29 -19.81 4.65 -5.84
C LEU A 29 -20.34 4.48 -4.41
N PRO A 30 -19.54 3.94 -3.49
CA PRO A 30 -19.81 4.07 -2.05
C PRO A 30 -20.03 5.55 -1.67
N GLU A 31 -20.81 5.79 -0.62
CA GLU A 31 -21.21 7.14 -0.21
C GLU A 31 -20.01 8.07 -0.03
N GLU A 32 -18.98 7.63 0.70
CA GLU A 32 -17.77 8.41 0.95
C GLU A 32 -17.00 8.73 -0.34
N ALA A 33 -16.94 7.78 -1.26
CA ALA A 33 -16.30 8.01 -2.56
C ALA A 33 -17.11 8.94 -3.45
N ALA A 34 -18.45 8.90 -3.36
CA ALA A 34 -19.34 9.83 -4.07
C ALA A 34 -19.16 11.24 -3.54
N LEU A 35 -19.11 11.44 -2.23
CA LEU A 35 -18.86 12.73 -1.58
C LEU A 35 -17.47 13.28 -1.97
N ALA A 36 -16.44 12.44 -1.96
CA ALA A 36 -15.10 12.86 -2.37
C ALA A 36 -15.04 13.28 -3.85
N ARG A 37 -15.74 12.53 -4.73
CA ARG A 37 -15.88 12.88 -6.14
C ARG A 37 -16.62 14.22 -6.34
N GLU A 38 -17.71 14.43 -5.64
CA GLU A 38 -18.46 15.68 -5.68
C GLU A 38 -17.61 16.86 -5.21
N ALA A 39 -16.86 16.69 -4.11
CA ALA A 39 -15.94 17.71 -3.61
C ALA A 39 -14.83 18.06 -4.62
N TRP A 40 -14.31 17.06 -5.37
CA TRP A 40 -13.36 17.28 -6.47
C TRP A 40 -13.98 18.14 -7.59
N LEU A 41 -15.17 17.79 -8.05
CA LEU A 41 -15.89 18.54 -9.11
C LEU A 41 -16.23 19.97 -8.68
N ASN A 42 -16.69 20.15 -7.43
CA ASN A 42 -16.99 21.47 -6.85
C ASN A 42 -15.73 22.35 -6.72
N ALA A 43 -14.54 21.75 -6.59
CA ALA A 43 -13.27 22.47 -6.63
C ALA A 43 -12.80 22.79 -8.06
N GLY A 44 -13.64 22.58 -9.07
CA GLY A 44 -13.32 22.81 -10.48
C GLY A 44 -12.37 21.76 -11.05
N GLY A 45 -12.37 20.55 -10.50
CA GLY A 45 -11.63 19.42 -11.05
C GLY A 45 -12.41 18.75 -12.18
N GLU A 46 -11.69 18.15 -13.11
CA GLU A 46 -12.23 17.36 -14.21
C GLU A 46 -11.91 15.88 -14.03
N ILE A 47 -12.78 15.02 -14.55
CA ILE A 47 -12.58 13.56 -14.54
C ILE A 47 -12.52 13.11 -15.98
N HIS A 48 -11.39 12.53 -16.35
CA HIS A 48 -11.17 12.01 -17.68
C HIS A 48 -11.37 10.48 -17.68
N ALA A 49 -11.88 9.98 -18.81
CA ALA A 49 -11.98 8.54 -19.02
C ALA A 49 -10.56 7.91 -19.10
N SER A 50 -10.45 6.67 -18.66
CA SER A 50 -9.17 5.96 -18.59
C SER A 50 -8.50 5.70 -19.95
N ASN A 51 -9.23 5.85 -21.05
CA ASN A 51 -8.76 5.63 -22.42
C ASN A 51 -8.26 6.89 -23.14
N ILE A 52 -8.11 8.01 -22.42
CA ILE A 52 -7.49 9.20 -23.02
C ILE A 52 -5.98 8.97 -23.26
N VAL A 53 -5.42 9.80 -24.12
CA VAL A 53 -3.96 9.90 -24.25
C VAL A 53 -3.41 10.49 -22.96
N TRP A 54 -2.52 9.76 -22.30
CA TRP A 54 -1.86 10.25 -21.10
C TRP A 54 -0.95 11.45 -21.43
N PRO A 55 -0.80 12.41 -20.53
CA PRO A 55 0.19 13.46 -20.71
C PRO A 55 1.58 12.87 -20.90
N GLU A 56 2.33 13.39 -21.88
CA GLU A 56 3.70 12.92 -22.16
C GLU A 56 4.68 13.21 -21.01
N SER A 57 4.38 14.24 -20.24
CA SER A 57 5.20 14.68 -19.11
C SER A 57 4.32 14.83 -17.88
N VAL A 58 4.54 13.96 -16.90
CA VAL A 58 4.02 14.08 -15.53
C VAL A 58 5.16 13.87 -14.56
N ASP A 59 5.15 14.61 -13.46
CA ASP A 59 6.20 14.52 -12.42
C ASP A 59 5.94 13.37 -11.45
N LEU A 60 4.67 12.95 -11.32
CA LEU A 60 4.24 11.92 -10.36
C LEU A 60 2.95 11.25 -10.83
N ILE A 61 2.89 9.95 -10.68
CA ILE A 61 1.65 9.17 -10.80
C ILE A 61 1.19 8.79 -9.39
N VAL A 62 -0.10 9.02 -9.11
CA VAL A 62 -0.74 8.57 -7.87
C VAL A 62 -1.67 7.41 -8.19
N ASP A 63 -1.34 6.23 -7.67
CA ASP A 63 -2.18 5.04 -7.75
C ASP A 63 -3.21 5.02 -6.62
N ALA A 64 -4.47 5.16 -6.98
CA ALA A 64 -5.63 5.00 -6.11
C ALA A 64 -6.76 4.24 -6.81
N LEU A 65 -6.41 3.30 -7.70
CA LEU A 65 -7.37 2.54 -8.52
C LEU A 65 -8.12 1.51 -7.68
N LEU A 66 -7.39 0.67 -6.93
CA LEU A 66 -7.93 -0.41 -6.12
C LEU A 66 -7.37 -0.30 -4.69
N GLY A 67 -8.20 -0.62 -3.71
CA GLY A 67 -7.84 -0.66 -2.29
C GLY A 67 -7.82 -2.07 -1.72
N THR A 68 -7.93 -2.15 -0.39
CA THR A 68 -7.83 -3.39 0.41
C THR A 68 -8.92 -4.43 0.13
N GLY A 69 -10.00 -4.04 -0.53
CA GLY A 69 -11.11 -4.95 -0.88
C GLY A 69 -10.84 -5.90 -2.04
N LEU A 70 -9.67 -5.85 -2.67
CA LEU A 70 -9.31 -6.74 -3.76
C LEU A 70 -9.11 -8.17 -3.24
N GLN A 71 -9.76 -9.15 -3.88
CA GLN A 71 -9.66 -10.58 -3.53
C GLN A 71 -9.19 -11.46 -4.69
N GLN A 72 -9.16 -10.94 -5.91
CA GLN A 72 -8.80 -11.66 -7.12
C GLN A 72 -8.10 -10.73 -8.11
N ALA A 73 -7.68 -11.25 -9.27
CA ALA A 73 -7.04 -10.44 -10.30
C ALA A 73 -7.86 -9.20 -10.67
N PRO A 74 -7.21 -8.05 -10.91
CA PRO A 74 -7.89 -6.88 -11.46
C PRO A 74 -8.58 -7.22 -12.77
N ARG A 75 -9.66 -6.51 -13.07
CA ARG A 75 -10.34 -6.63 -14.39
C ARG A 75 -9.42 -6.10 -15.47
N GLU A 76 -9.63 -6.55 -16.70
CA GLU A 76 -8.82 -6.19 -17.87
C GLU A 76 -8.62 -4.68 -18.02
N SER A 77 -9.68 -3.89 -17.89
CA SER A 77 -9.59 -2.43 -18.00
C SER A 77 -8.73 -1.75 -16.91
N ILE A 78 -8.69 -2.32 -15.72
CA ILE A 78 -7.81 -1.86 -14.64
C ILE A 78 -6.38 -2.37 -14.87
N SER A 79 -6.22 -3.61 -15.34
CA SER A 79 -4.91 -4.17 -15.67
C SER A 79 -4.20 -3.34 -16.73
N GLN A 80 -4.91 -2.88 -17.76
CA GLN A 80 -4.35 -1.99 -18.79
C GLN A 80 -3.88 -0.65 -18.22
N LEU A 81 -4.61 -0.06 -17.25
CA LEU A 81 -4.16 1.15 -16.55
C LEU A 81 -2.91 0.91 -15.72
N ILE A 82 -2.87 -0.20 -15.00
CA ILE A 82 -1.72 -0.63 -14.20
C ILE A 82 -0.50 -0.81 -15.10
N ASP A 83 -0.63 -1.52 -16.19
CA ASP A 83 0.46 -1.78 -17.14
C ASP A 83 0.95 -0.46 -17.77
N HIS A 84 0.04 0.44 -18.12
CA HIS A 84 0.40 1.75 -18.66
C HIS A 84 1.17 2.58 -17.60
N ALA A 85 0.68 2.64 -16.37
CA ALA A 85 1.36 3.34 -15.29
C ALA A 85 2.78 2.80 -15.05
N ASN A 86 2.92 1.47 -15.01
CA ASN A 86 4.22 0.81 -14.82
C ASN A 86 5.22 1.05 -15.95
N THR A 87 4.76 1.36 -17.16
CA THR A 87 5.63 1.69 -18.31
C THR A 87 5.97 3.17 -18.41
N HIS A 88 5.28 4.02 -17.68
CA HIS A 88 5.52 5.46 -17.66
C HIS A 88 6.79 5.80 -16.87
N PRO A 89 7.61 6.78 -17.30
CA PRO A 89 8.88 7.11 -16.64
C PRO A 89 8.71 7.85 -15.29
N ALA A 90 7.54 8.40 -14.99
CA ALA A 90 7.30 9.12 -13.73
C ALA A 90 7.24 8.14 -12.53
N PRO A 91 7.73 8.55 -11.36
CA PRO A 91 7.60 7.76 -10.15
C PRO A 91 6.14 7.55 -9.76
N ILE A 92 5.86 6.43 -9.10
CA ILE A 92 4.51 6.04 -8.68
C ILE A 92 4.40 6.05 -7.15
N VAL A 93 3.40 6.75 -6.63
CA VAL A 93 3.01 6.69 -5.22
C VAL A 93 1.68 5.96 -5.11
N ALA A 94 1.67 4.83 -4.42
CA ALA A 94 0.44 4.09 -4.13
C ALA A 94 -0.22 4.59 -2.84
N VAL A 95 -1.52 4.82 -2.92
CA VAL A 95 -2.37 5.23 -1.80
C VAL A 95 -2.93 3.98 -1.14
N ASP A 96 -2.61 3.79 0.13
CA ASP A 96 -2.97 2.70 1.02
C ASP A 96 -2.32 1.35 0.68
N ILE A 97 -2.42 0.88 -0.56
CA ILE A 97 -1.84 -0.36 -1.06
C ILE A 97 -1.65 -0.27 -2.58
N PRO A 98 -0.57 -0.79 -3.17
CA PRO A 98 -0.44 -0.86 -4.61
C PRO A 98 -1.60 -1.62 -5.24
N SER A 99 -2.25 -1.02 -6.24
CA SER A 99 -3.36 -1.65 -6.93
C SER A 99 -2.94 -2.98 -7.56
N GLY A 100 -3.66 -4.04 -7.24
CA GLY A 100 -3.32 -5.42 -7.66
C GLY A 100 -2.65 -6.27 -6.58
N LEU A 101 -2.15 -5.68 -5.49
CA LEU A 101 -1.63 -6.40 -4.33
C LEU A 101 -2.75 -6.78 -3.37
N LEU A 102 -2.81 -8.03 -2.91
CA LEU A 102 -3.81 -8.47 -1.93
C LEU A 102 -3.40 -8.07 -0.51
N ALA A 103 -4.26 -7.32 0.18
CA ALA A 103 -3.99 -6.73 1.48
C ALA A 103 -3.74 -7.77 2.61
N GLU A 104 -4.31 -8.96 2.52
CA GLU A 104 -4.16 -9.99 3.54
C GLU A 104 -2.92 -10.86 3.34
N THR A 105 -2.54 -11.12 2.08
CA THR A 105 -1.56 -12.17 1.75
C THR A 105 -0.30 -11.66 1.05
N GLY A 106 -0.35 -10.45 0.48
CA GLY A 106 0.73 -9.95 -0.37
C GLY A 106 0.85 -10.69 -1.71
N ALA A 107 -0.17 -11.44 -2.11
CA ALA A 107 -0.19 -12.08 -3.41
C ALA A 107 -0.57 -11.07 -4.50
N THR A 108 -0.09 -11.33 -5.72
CA THR A 108 -0.38 -10.54 -6.93
C THR A 108 -1.02 -11.46 -7.96
N PRO A 109 -2.35 -11.65 -7.91
CA PRO A 109 -3.02 -12.62 -8.78
C PRO A 109 -3.10 -12.20 -10.25
N GLY A 110 -2.74 -10.96 -10.57
CA GLY A 110 -2.75 -10.39 -11.92
C GLY A 110 -1.81 -9.20 -12.02
N ALA A 111 -2.15 -8.22 -12.86
CA ALA A 111 -1.42 -6.96 -12.95
C ALA A 111 -1.37 -6.26 -11.59
N VAL A 112 -0.23 -5.66 -11.27
CA VAL A 112 0.03 -4.96 -10.01
C VAL A 112 0.87 -3.72 -10.28
N ILE A 113 0.59 -2.63 -9.58
CA ILE A 113 1.40 -1.41 -9.62
C ILE A 113 2.76 -1.69 -8.97
N ASN A 114 3.83 -1.26 -9.64
CA ASN A 114 5.20 -1.22 -9.10
C ASN A 114 5.44 0.19 -8.54
N ALA A 115 5.07 0.40 -7.28
CA ALA A 115 5.20 1.70 -6.64
C ALA A 115 6.63 1.98 -6.22
N ASP A 116 7.07 3.25 -6.34
CA ASP A 116 8.31 3.74 -5.71
C ASP A 116 8.08 4.01 -4.23
N HIS A 117 6.87 4.47 -3.89
CA HIS A 117 6.44 4.70 -2.51
C HIS A 117 5.01 4.20 -2.32
N THR A 118 4.74 3.64 -1.15
CA THR A 118 3.37 3.32 -0.70
C THR A 118 3.11 4.02 0.63
N ILE A 119 2.01 4.78 0.70
CA ILE A 119 1.57 5.42 1.94
C ILE A 119 0.34 4.68 2.42
N THR A 120 0.46 3.94 3.53
CA THR A 120 -0.65 3.18 4.10
C THR A 120 -1.19 3.84 5.35
N PHE A 121 -2.51 3.73 5.57
CA PHE A 121 -3.22 4.49 6.58
C PHE A 121 -3.82 3.59 7.66
N ILE A 122 -3.95 4.15 8.88
CA ILE A 122 -4.63 3.59 10.05
C ILE A 122 -3.94 2.34 10.59
N ALA A 123 -3.76 1.28 9.78
CA ALA A 123 -3.09 0.05 10.18
C ALA A 123 -2.26 -0.54 9.04
N LEU A 124 -1.14 -1.15 9.37
CA LEU A 124 -0.35 -1.92 8.42
C LEU A 124 -1.13 -3.17 8.00
N LYS A 125 -1.33 -3.32 6.70
CA LYS A 125 -1.94 -4.52 6.14
C LYS A 125 -0.90 -5.64 6.10
N PRO A 126 -1.21 -6.88 6.51
CA PRO A 126 -0.25 -8.00 6.45
C PRO A 126 0.36 -8.17 5.06
N GLY A 127 -0.45 -8.01 4.01
CA GLY A 127 -0.02 -8.13 2.62
C GLY A 127 1.04 -7.12 2.17
N LEU A 128 1.23 -6.00 2.88
CA LEU A 128 2.31 -5.06 2.60
C LEU A 128 3.69 -5.55 3.08
N LEU A 129 3.72 -6.60 3.91
CA LEU A 129 4.93 -7.12 4.53
C LEU A 129 5.20 -8.58 4.17
N THR A 130 4.34 -9.19 3.37
CA THR A 130 4.39 -10.62 3.01
C THR A 130 4.31 -10.82 1.49
N GLY A 131 4.47 -12.04 1.05
CA GLY A 131 4.31 -12.43 -0.35
C GLY A 131 5.22 -11.64 -1.30
N LYS A 132 4.63 -11.03 -2.31
CA LYS A 132 5.31 -10.21 -3.34
C LYS A 132 5.43 -8.73 -2.98
N ALA A 133 4.98 -8.32 -1.80
CA ALA A 133 4.92 -6.91 -1.41
C ALA A 133 6.27 -6.17 -1.60
N ARG A 134 7.39 -6.79 -1.22
CA ARG A 134 8.71 -6.16 -1.33
C ARG A 134 9.13 -5.81 -2.77
N ASP A 135 8.55 -6.49 -3.73
CA ASP A 135 8.85 -6.26 -5.15
C ASP A 135 8.05 -5.06 -5.70
N VAL A 136 6.95 -4.68 -5.04
CA VAL A 136 5.95 -3.76 -5.62
C VAL A 136 5.56 -2.57 -4.75
N THR A 137 5.94 -2.55 -3.47
CA THR A 137 5.55 -1.45 -2.54
C THR A 137 6.52 -0.28 -2.52
N GLY A 138 7.74 -0.48 -3.01
CA GLY A 138 8.81 0.52 -2.85
C GLY A 138 9.04 0.87 -1.37
N GLN A 139 9.26 2.15 -1.10
CA GLN A 139 9.39 2.64 0.26
C GLN A 139 8.03 2.74 0.94
N LEU A 140 7.85 1.99 2.02
CA LEU A 140 6.60 1.97 2.78
C LEU A 140 6.57 3.08 3.83
N HIS A 141 5.51 3.90 3.78
CA HIS A 141 5.20 4.94 4.75
C HIS A 141 3.89 4.60 5.47
N PHE A 142 3.78 5.01 6.72
CA PHE A 142 2.60 4.77 7.55
C PHE A 142 2.11 6.06 8.18
N ASP A 143 0.80 6.29 8.16
CA ASP A 143 0.13 7.38 8.85
C ASP A 143 -1.13 6.86 9.55
N SER A 144 -1.24 7.13 10.85
CA SER A 144 -2.41 6.73 11.66
C SER A 144 -3.65 7.58 11.41
N LEU A 145 -3.55 8.66 10.64
CA LEU A 145 -4.58 9.69 10.48
C LEU A 145 -5.10 10.26 11.82
N GLY A 146 -4.21 10.31 12.82
CA GLY A 146 -4.53 10.82 14.16
C GLY A 146 -5.30 9.82 15.05
N LEU A 147 -5.41 8.56 14.64
CA LEU A 147 -6.13 7.52 15.38
C LEU A 147 -5.24 6.71 16.36
N ASP A 148 -4.05 7.21 16.70
CA ASP A 148 -3.07 6.49 17.53
C ASP A 148 -3.67 5.99 18.86
N SER A 149 -4.43 6.83 19.54
CA SER A 149 -5.05 6.48 20.83
C SER A 149 -6.10 5.37 20.69
N TRP A 150 -6.84 5.38 19.58
CA TRP A 150 -7.82 4.34 19.29
C TRP A 150 -7.12 3.03 18.91
N LEU A 151 -6.07 3.10 18.08
CA LEU A 151 -5.27 1.95 17.65
C LEU A 151 -4.60 1.25 18.84
N ALA A 152 -4.09 2.00 19.81
CA ALA A 152 -3.46 1.45 21.01
C ALA A 152 -4.40 0.56 21.85
N GLY A 153 -5.72 0.75 21.74
CA GLY A 153 -6.73 -0.07 22.39
C GLY A 153 -7.21 -1.28 21.58
N GLN A 154 -6.72 -1.48 20.36
CA GLN A 154 -7.15 -2.58 19.51
C GLN A 154 -6.28 -3.82 19.72
N GLU A 155 -6.94 -4.99 19.87
CA GLU A 155 -6.24 -6.26 19.82
C GLU A 155 -5.86 -6.61 18.39
N THR A 156 -4.57 -6.85 18.16
CA THR A 156 -4.06 -7.27 16.85
C THR A 156 -3.61 -8.73 16.89
N LYS A 157 -4.03 -9.51 15.89
CA LYS A 157 -3.62 -10.93 15.76
C LYS A 157 -2.18 -11.09 15.26
N ILE A 158 -1.65 -10.08 14.59
CA ILE A 158 -0.32 -10.07 14.00
C ILE A 158 0.40 -8.84 14.49
N GLN A 159 1.61 -9.01 15.01
CA GLN A 159 2.46 -7.93 15.48
C GLN A 159 3.79 -7.94 14.72
N ARG A 160 4.26 -6.76 14.34
CA ARG A 160 5.59 -6.58 13.79
C ARG A 160 6.58 -6.34 14.95
N PHE A 161 7.65 -7.10 15.01
CA PHE A 161 8.72 -6.84 15.97
C PHE A 161 9.49 -5.57 15.60
N SER A 162 9.75 -4.75 16.61
CA SER A 162 10.70 -3.66 16.50
C SER A 162 12.09 -4.05 17.04
N ALA A 163 13.12 -3.30 16.66
CA ALA A 163 14.47 -3.51 17.17
C ALA A 163 14.53 -3.34 18.70
N GLU A 164 13.71 -2.42 19.27
CA GLU A 164 13.61 -2.17 20.70
C GLU A 164 13.03 -3.40 21.42
N GLN A 165 12.02 -4.06 20.86
CA GLN A 165 11.45 -5.29 21.43
C GLN A 165 12.47 -6.43 21.39
N LEU A 166 13.27 -6.55 20.34
CA LEU A 166 14.34 -7.55 20.28
C LEU A 166 15.39 -7.33 21.35
N SER A 167 15.75 -6.07 21.65
CA SER A 167 16.73 -5.75 22.68
C SER A 167 16.30 -6.18 24.09
N GLN A 168 14.98 -6.25 24.36
CA GLN A 168 14.43 -6.73 25.63
C GLN A 168 14.61 -8.26 25.77
N TRP A 169 14.67 -8.99 24.67
CA TRP A 169 14.83 -10.44 24.67
C TRP A 169 16.30 -10.87 24.53
N LEU A 170 17.10 -10.06 23.83
CA LEU A 170 18.53 -10.31 23.63
C LEU A 170 19.35 -9.55 24.67
N ILE A 171 19.21 -9.94 25.93
CA ILE A 171 19.98 -9.35 27.03
C ILE A 171 21.48 -9.62 26.81
N PRO A 172 22.34 -8.60 26.89
CA PRO A 172 23.78 -8.78 26.78
C PRO A 172 24.30 -9.82 27.79
N ARG A 173 25.11 -10.75 27.30
CA ARG A 173 25.68 -11.82 28.13
C ARG A 173 26.73 -11.24 29.07
N ARG A 174 26.77 -11.73 30.31
CA ARG A 174 27.88 -11.42 31.22
C ARG A 174 29.17 -12.08 30.69
N PRO A 175 30.33 -11.42 30.81
CA PRO A 175 31.62 -12.02 30.37
C PRO A 175 31.94 -13.37 31.01
N THR A 176 31.43 -13.60 32.23
CA THR A 176 31.63 -14.84 33.01
C THR A 176 30.57 -15.91 32.77
N SER A 177 29.59 -15.64 31.89
CA SER A 177 28.52 -16.62 31.62
C SER A 177 29.01 -17.80 30.78
N HIS A 178 28.43 -18.96 31.01
CA HIS A 178 28.73 -20.16 30.25
C HIS A 178 27.50 -20.70 29.49
N LYS A 179 27.70 -21.66 28.61
CA LYS A 179 26.65 -22.18 27.72
C LYS A 179 25.38 -22.69 28.44
N GLY A 180 25.50 -23.09 29.69
CA GLY A 180 24.38 -23.60 30.50
C GLY A 180 23.46 -22.49 31.05
N ASP A 181 23.95 -21.25 31.15
CA ASP A 181 23.21 -20.14 31.75
C ASP A 181 22.16 -19.55 30.78
N HIS A 182 22.24 -19.87 29.49
CA HIS A 182 21.44 -19.27 28.44
C HIS A 182 20.45 -20.23 27.78
N GLY A 183 20.27 -21.42 28.35
CA GLY A 183 19.35 -22.40 27.85
C GLY A 183 19.81 -23.07 26.54
N ARG A 184 18.87 -23.69 25.86
CA ARG A 184 19.08 -24.35 24.56
C ARG A 184 18.09 -23.78 23.55
N LEU A 185 18.60 -23.42 22.38
CA LEU A 185 17.78 -23.01 21.23
C LEU A 185 17.56 -24.24 20.35
N GLY A 186 16.30 -24.59 20.14
CA GLY A 186 15.89 -25.52 19.10
C GLY A 186 15.54 -24.74 17.84
N ILE A 187 16.13 -25.08 16.71
CA ILE A 187 15.79 -24.51 15.41
C ILE A 187 15.12 -25.60 14.59
N ILE A 188 13.91 -25.35 14.14
CA ILE A 188 13.18 -26.19 13.20
C ILE A 188 13.08 -25.39 11.91
N GLY A 189 13.75 -25.80 10.87
CA GLY A 189 13.75 -25.09 9.59
C GLY A 189 14.46 -25.88 8.51
N GLY A 190 14.17 -25.52 7.28
CA GLY A 190 14.68 -26.22 6.10
C GLY A 190 13.92 -27.51 5.80
N ASP A 191 13.96 -27.90 4.53
CA ASP A 191 13.52 -29.21 4.05
C ASP A 191 14.70 -29.90 3.37
N HIS A 192 14.57 -31.18 3.04
CA HIS A 192 15.59 -31.92 2.33
C HIS A 192 16.02 -31.22 1.05
N GLY A 193 17.27 -30.76 0.99
CA GLY A 193 17.80 -30.01 -0.15
C GLY A 193 17.60 -28.48 -0.10
N THR A 194 16.95 -27.97 0.94
CA THR A 194 16.78 -26.53 1.18
C THR A 194 17.41 -26.15 2.51
N ALA A 195 18.75 -26.07 2.54
CA ALA A 195 19.49 -25.52 3.67
C ALA A 195 19.45 -23.99 3.57
N GLY A 196 18.48 -23.37 4.21
CA GLY A 196 18.35 -21.92 4.32
C GLY A 196 18.48 -21.43 5.75
#